data_ee71c2dd185c49912984d8fc2a2adba1
#
_entry.id   ee71c2dd185c49912984d8fc2a2adba1
#
_cell.length_a   1.000
_cell.length_b   1.000
_cell.length_c   1.000
_cell.angle_alpha   90.00
_cell.angle_beta   90.00
_cell.angle_gamma   90.00
#
_symmetry.space_group_name_H-M   'P 1'
#
loop_
_entity.id
_entity.type
_entity.pdbx_description
1 polymer ?
#
loop_
_entity_poly.entity_id
_entity_poly.type
_entity_poly.pdbx_seq_one_letter_code
_entity_poly.pdbx_strand_id
1 'polypeptide(L)'
;KEILKDQVGKYNFIEKYNIFKLYPSKIILELKKTNFLAHTIKNNEIFIIGSNGKFIKTDKFNNYEKLPIVFGKFTADQFIYFKKIINKSDLNYNNLEEIFFYPSGRIDIKDKNNILLKLPIKNLEQALNTASKIINNKSFNNNVIDLSVSNQLILYNE
;
A
#
# COMPACT_ATOMS: atom_id res chain seq x y z
N LYS A 1 26.12 -12.22 19.57
CA LYS A 1 24.92 -12.52 18.75
C LYS A 1 23.78 -11.52 19.04
N GLU A 2 23.55 -11.16 20.32
CA GLU A 2 22.51 -10.19 20.73
C GLU A 2 22.80 -8.78 20.20
N ILE A 3 24.02 -8.29 20.33
CA ILE A 3 24.42 -6.95 19.84
C ILE A 3 24.14 -6.80 18.33
N LEU A 4 24.40 -7.83 17.52
CA LEU A 4 24.11 -7.80 16.09
C LEU A 4 22.60 -7.81 15.80
N LYS A 5 21.81 -8.55 16.59
CA LYS A 5 20.35 -8.55 16.48
C LYS A 5 19.77 -7.16 16.76
N ASP A 6 20.24 -6.51 17.82
CA ASP A 6 19.80 -5.16 18.21
C ASP A 6 20.19 -4.11 17.16
N GLN A 7 21.38 -4.24 16.56
CA GLN A 7 21.80 -3.34 15.48
C GLN A 7 20.97 -3.52 14.22
N VAL A 8 20.74 -4.78 13.77
CA VAL A 8 19.95 -5.07 12.57
C VAL A 8 18.48 -4.68 12.77
N GLY A 9 17.93 -4.88 13.97
CA GLY A 9 16.54 -4.54 14.31
C GLY A 9 16.20 -3.05 14.21
N LYS A 10 17.20 -2.16 14.25
CA LYS A 10 17.02 -0.71 14.09
C LYS A 10 16.69 -0.29 12.64
N TYR A 11 16.90 -1.16 11.66
CA TYR A 11 16.68 -0.84 10.26
C TYR A 11 15.29 -1.30 9.80
N ASN A 12 14.35 -0.37 9.71
CA ASN A 12 12.96 -0.65 9.30
C ASN A 12 12.83 -1.26 7.89
N PHE A 13 13.83 -1.09 7.02
CA PHE A 13 13.83 -1.67 5.68
C PHE A 13 14.24 -3.15 5.64
N ILE A 14 14.64 -3.74 6.77
CA ILE A 14 14.97 -5.16 6.85
C ILE A 14 13.70 -5.94 7.23
N GLU A 15 13.30 -6.86 6.35
CA GLU A 15 12.13 -7.74 6.58
C GLU A 15 12.51 -8.95 7.44
N LYS A 16 13.63 -9.60 7.08
CA LYS A 16 14.14 -10.78 7.79
C LYS A 16 15.68 -10.77 7.78
N TYR A 17 16.24 -11.40 8.79
CA TYR A 17 17.67 -11.65 8.81
C TYR A 17 18.02 -12.97 9.48
N ASN A 18 19.14 -13.58 9.07
CA ASN A 18 19.73 -14.77 9.67
C ASN A 18 21.17 -14.51 10.02
N ILE A 19 21.62 -14.99 11.17
CA ILE A 19 23.01 -14.87 11.63
C ILE A 19 23.57 -16.26 11.88
N PHE A 20 24.56 -16.63 11.09
CA PHE A 20 25.28 -17.90 11.21
C PHE A 20 26.68 -17.66 11.74
N LYS A 21 27.11 -18.50 12.67
CA LYS A 21 28.50 -18.54 13.15
C LYS A 21 29.20 -19.73 12.52
N LEU A 22 30.29 -19.48 11.83
CA LEU A 22 31.21 -20.53 11.34
C LEU A 22 32.48 -20.44 12.15
N TYR A 23 32.72 -21.45 12.99
CA TYR A 23 33.94 -21.52 13.78
C TYR A 23 35.18 -21.70 12.89
N PRO A 24 36.37 -21.16 13.29
CA PRO A 24 36.59 -20.47 14.57
C PRO A 24 36.23 -18.98 14.57
N SER A 25 36.12 -18.27 13.43
CA SER A 25 36.12 -16.81 13.45
C SER A 25 35.23 -16.11 12.44
N LYS A 26 34.30 -16.82 11.77
CA LYS A 26 33.46 -16.23 10.70
C LYS A 26 32.01 -16.05 11.16
N ILE A 27 31.42 -14.89 10.84
CA ILE A 27 29.99 -14.63 10.98
C ILE A 27 29.43 -14.34 9.58
N ILE A 28 28.33 -15.00 9.22
CA ILE A 28 27.56 -14.75 8.01
C ILE A 28 26.26 -14.09 8.43
N LEU A 29 25.97 -12.92 7.84
CA LEU A 29 24.70 -12.21 8.01
C LEU A 29 23.95 -12.20 6.68
N GLU A 30 22.81 -12.88 6.64
CA GLU A 30 21.89 -12.86 5.50
C GLU A 30 20.77 -11.86 5.80
N LEU A 31 20.52 -10.93 4.89
CA LEU A 31 19.49 -9.90 5.02
C LEU A 31 18.48 -10.01 3.87
N LYS A 32 17.20 -9.96 4.20
CA LYS A 32 16.13 -9.78 3.24
C LYS A 32 15.55 -8.38 3.40
N LYS A 33 15.61 -7.58 2.35
CA LYS A 33 15.01 -6.26 2.29
C LYS A 33 13.48 -6.40 2.16
N THR A 34 12.72 -5.52 2.81
CA THR A 34 11.26 -5.41 2.64
C THR A 34 10.92 -4.90 1.23
N ASN A 35 9.79 -5.32 0.70
CA ASN A 35 9.26 -4.75 -0.54
C ASN A 35 8.62 -3.40 -0.22
N PHE A 36 8.89 -2.42 -1.05
CA PHE A 36 8.29 -1.09 -0.96
C PHE A 36 6.92 -1.13 -1.64
N LEU A 37 5.87 -0.76 -0.91
CA LEU A 37 4.49 -0.89 -1.39
C LEU A 37 3.88 0.45 -1.77
N ALA A 38 4.08 1.48 -0.97
CA ALA A 38 3.51 2.81 -1.16
C ALA A 38 4.41 3.84 -0.48
N HIS A 39 4.10 5.12 -0.66
CA HIS A 39 4.71 6.17 0.13
C HIS A 39 3.65 7.09 0.73
N THR A 40 4.01 7.85 1.75
CA THR A 40 3.13 8.81 2.44
C THR A 40 3.93 9.98 2.97
N ILE A 41 3.26 11.10 3.24
CA ILE A 41 3.86 12.27 3.83
C ILE A 41 3.36 12.41 5.28
N LYS A 42 4.29 12.49 6.23
CA LYS A 42 4.01 12.74 7.65
C LYS A 42 4.96 13.82 8.17
N ASN A 43 4.42 14.86 8.78
CA ASN A 43 5.20 15.97 9.33
C ASN A 43 6.22 16.55 8.33
N ASN A 44 5.80 16.75 7.08
CA ASN A 44 6.62 17.22 5.96
C ASN A 44 7.81 16.30 5.60
N GLU A 45 7.83 15.07 6.10
CA GLU A 45 8.80 14.04 5.71
C GLU A 45 8.11 12.94 4.91
N ILE A 46 8.82 12.40 3.91
CA ILE A 46 8.32 11.30 3.09
C ILE A 46 8.74 9.97 3.69
N PHE A 47 7.79 9.07 3.83
CA PHE A 47 7.99 7.71 4.30
C PHE A 47 7.53 6.69 3.28
N ILE A 48 8.32 5.65 3.09
CA ILE A 48 7.92 4.46 2.35
C ILE A 48 7.24 3.49 3.32
N ILE A 49 6.19 2.82 2.85
CA ILE A 49 5.51 1.75 3.57
C ILE A 49 6.03 0.42 3.06
N GLY A 50 6.70 -0.33 3.91
CA GLY A 50 7.24 -1.65 3.60
C GLY A 50 6.22 -2.78 3.74
N SER A 51 6.46 -3.91 3.06
CA SER A 51 5.65 -5.13 3.20
C SER A 51 5.68 -5.71 4.61
N ASN A 52 6.67 -5.31 5.42
CA ASN A 52 6.79 -5.65 6.83
C ASN A 52 5.94 -4.77 7.76
N GLY A 53 5.11 -3.87 7.22
CA GLY A 53 4.27 -2.97 7.99
C GLY A 53 5.01 -1.84 8.69
N LYS A 54 6.21 -1.47 8.25
CA LYS A 54 7.00 -0.40 8.85
C LYS A 54 7.10 0.81 7.93
N PHE A 55 7.15 2.00 8.56
CA PHE A 55 7.47 3.25 7.88
C PHE A 55 8.99 3.43 7.81
N ILE A 56 9.49 3.74 6.61
CA ILE A 56 10.91 3.85 6.29
C ILE A 56 11.16 5.25 5.74
N LYS A 57 12.09 6.01 6.33
CA LYS A 57 12.47 7.33 5.81
C LYS A 57 13.15 7.22 4.45
N THR A 58 12.84 8.16 3.55
CA THR A 58 13.29 8.12 2.14
C THR A 58 14.67 8.68 1.87
N ASP A 59 15.31 9.32 2.84
CA ASP A 59 16.63 9.96 2.72
C ASP A 59 17.73 9.09 2.07
N LYS A 60 17.50 7.77 2.02
CA LYS A 60 18.43 6.77 1.45
C LYS A 60 17.87 5.98 0.25
N PHE A 61 16.68 6.30 -0.23
CA PHE A 61 16.00 5.51 -1.24
C PHE A 61 15.45 6.37 -2.38
N ASN A 62 15.78 6.02 -3.61
CA ASN A 62 15.28 6.65 -4.83
C ASN A 62 14.12 5.85 -5.42
N ASN A 63 13.38 6.43 -6.37
CA ASN A 63 12.29 5.79 -7.11
C ASN A 63 11.02 5.43 -6.31
N TYR A 64 10.80 6.02 -5.12
CA TYR A 64 9.54 5.87 -4.39
C TYR A 64 8.36 6.55 -5.10
N GLU A 65 8.62 7.53 -5.96
CA GLU A 65 7.63 8.28 -6.76
C GLU A 65 6.80 7.40 -7.69
N LYS A 66 7.31 6.21 -8.04
CA LYS A 66 6.59 5.22 -8.85
C LYS A 66 5.55 4.42 -8.06
N LEU A 67 5.59 4.52 -6.72
CA LEU A 67 4.65 3.86 -5.82
C LEU A 67 3.43 4.75 -5.61
N PRO A 68 2.24 4.18 -5.34
CA PRO A 68 1.09 4.99 -5.00
C PRO A 68 1.34 5.79 -3.72
N ILE A 69 0.82 7.02 -3.68
CA ILE A 69 0.85 7.87 -2.49
C ILE A 69 -0.39 7.57 -1.62
N VAL A 70 -0.19 7.52 -0.30
CA VAL A 70 -1.26 7.26 0.66
C VAL A 70 -1.48 8.49 1.53
N PHE A 71 -2.71 8.97 1.55
CA PHE A 71 -3.16 10.14 2.30
C PHE A 71 -4.08 9.76 3.47
N GLY A 72 -4.23 10.70 4.40
CA GLY A 72 -5.15 10.59 5.52
C GLY A 72 -4.52 9.99 6.78
N LYS A 73 -5.37 9.66 7.75
CA LYS A 73 -4.94 9.09 9.04
C LYS A 73 -5.11 7.58 9.01
N PHE A 74 -4.02 6.86 8.95
CA PHE A 74 -4.01 5.39 8.90
C PHE A 74 -2.81 4.82 9.67
N THR A 75 -2.91 3.53 10.01
CA THR A 75 -1.78 2.73 10.51
C THR A 75 -1.19 1.89 9.36
N ALA A 76 0.06 1.45 9.52
CA ALA A 76 0.66 0.55 8.54
C ALA A 76 -0.14 -0.76 8.39
N ASP A 77 -0.70 -1.28 9.49
CA ASP A 77 -1.51 -2.51 9.47
C ASP A 77 -2.81 -2.33 8.68
N GLN A 78 -3.48 -1.18 8.80
CA GLN A 78 -4.66 -0.85 8.00
C GLN A 78 -4.32 -0.83 6.50
N PHE A 79 -3.19 -0.21 6.13
CA PHE A 79 -2.73 -0.21 4.76
C PHE A 79 -2.39 -1.62 4.25
N ILE A 80 -1.66 -2.42 5.03
CA ILE A 80 -1.32 -3.81 4.67
C ILE A 80 -2.58 -4.67 4.51
N TYR A 81 -3.57 -4.49 5.39
CA TYR A 81 -4.85 -5.17 5.28
C TYR A 81 -5.58 -4.79 3.98
N PHE A 82 -5.68 -3.51 3.68
CA PHE A 82 -6.27 -3.01 2.44
C PHE A 82 -5.53 -3.55 1.20
N LYS A 83 -4.20 -3.52 1.21
CA LYS A 83 -3.37 -4.09 0.14
C LYS A 83 -3.65 -5.58 -0.09
N LYS A 84 -3.88 -6.35 0.99
CA LYS A 84 -4.27 -7.77 0.87
C LYS A 84 -5.62 -7.94 0.18
N ILE A 85 -6.59 -7.06 0.47
CA ILE A 85 -7.90 -7.10 -0.18
C ILE A 85 -7.77 -6.78 -1.68
N ILE A 86 -7.02 -5.74 -2.04
CA ILE A 86 -6.74 -5.43 -3.45
C ILE A 86 -6.11 -6.63 -4.17
N ASN A 87 -5.14 -7.29 -3.55
CA ASN A 87 -4.48 -8.46 -4.15
C ASN A 87 -5.40 -9.68 -4.35
N LYS A 88 -6.55 -9.73 -3.67
CA LYS A 88 -7.59 -10.76 -3.86
C LYS A 88 -8.63 -10.36 -4.89
N SER A 89 -8.73 -9.07 -5.19
CA SER A 89 -9.66 -8.53 -6.18
C SER A 89 -9.05 -8.56 -7.59
N ASP A 90 -9.89 -8.31 -8.59
CA ASP A 90 -9.48 -8.19 -9.99
C ASP A 90 -8.79 -6.85 -10.31
N LEU A 91 -8.64 -5.95 -9.32
CA LEU A 91 -8.04 -4.64 -9.52
C LEU A 91 -6.50 -4.72 -9.52
N ASN A 92 -5.88 -4.14 -10.54
CA ASN A 92 -4.42 -4.11 -10.62
C ASN A 92 -3.83 -3.00 -9.73
N TYR A 93 -3.17 -3.39 -8.64
CA TYR A 93 -2.51 -2.47 -7.72
C TYR A 93 -1.50 -1.54 -8.39
N ASN A 94 -0.79 -2.00 -9.42
CA ASN A 94 0.24 -1.21 -10.08
C ASN A 94 -0.32 -0.03 -10.88
N ASN A 95 -1.64 -0.03 -11.13
CA ASN A 95 -2.33 1.07 -11.78
C ASN A 95 -2.79 2.15 -10.80
N LEU A 96 -2.67 1.93 -9.49
CA LEU A 96 -3.04 2.92 -8.49
C LEU A 96 -2.03 4.06 -8.44
N GLU A 97 -2.52 5.27 -8.25
CA GLU A 97 -1.75 6.50 -8.08
C GLU A 97 -1.92 7.06 -6.67
N GLU A 98 -3.16 7.17 -6.18
CA GLU A 98 -3.48 7.75 -4.88
C GLU A 98 -4.43 6.86 -4.08
N ILE A 99 -4.25 6.83 -2.77
CA ILE A 99 -5.10 6.09 -1.82
C ILE A 99 -5.43 7.02 -0.66
N PHE A 100 -6.71 7.23 -0.37
CA PHE A 100 -7.17 8.14 0.68
C PHE A 100 -7.87 7.37 1.79
N PHE A 101 -7.34 7.45 3.01
CA PHE A 101 -7.98 6.90 4.21
C PHE A 101 -8.72 7.99 4.96
N TYR A 102 -10.03 7.91 4.99
CA TYR A 102 -10.89 8.86 5.71
C TYR A 102 -11.09 8.44 7.17
N PRO A 103 -11.30 9.42 8.08
CA PRO A 103 -11.59 9.11 9.50
C PRO A 103 -12.84 8.26 9.70
N SER A 104 -13.80 8.31 8.77
CA SER A 104 -15.01 7.46 8.77
C SER A 104 -14.74 5.98 8.54
N GLY A 105 -13.51 5.61 8.11
CA GLY A 105 -13.14 4.27 7.68
C GLY A 105 -13.36 4.02 6.18
N ARG A 106 -13.93 4.99 5.44
CA ARG A 106 -14.03 4.93 3.97
C ARG A 106 -12.65 5.02 3.35
N ILE A 107 -12.45 4.35 2.24
CA ILE A 107 -11.23 4.42 1.44
C ILE A 107 -11.61 4.80 0.02
N ASP A 108 -10.97 5.83 -0.51
CA ASP A 108 -11.08 6.18 -1.92
C ASP A 108 -9.73 5.91 -2.59
N ILE A 109 -9.75 5.52 -3.84
CA ILE A 109 -8.54 5.28 -4.63
C ILE A 109 -8.68 5.96 -5.99
N LYS A 110 -7.56 6.50 -6.47
CA LYS A 110 -7.44 7.06 -7.80
C LYS A 110 -6.42 6.27 -8.59
N ASP A 111 -6.76 5.93 -9.82
CA ASP A 111 -5.84 5.24 -10.71
C ASP A 111 -5.08 6.21 -11.63
N LYS A 112 -4.08 5.70 -12.35
CA LYS A 112 -3.27 6.47 -13.30
C LYS A 112 -4.04 7.00 -14.52
N ASN A 113 -5.28 6.54 -14.72
CA ASN A 113 -6.18 7.03 -15.77
C ASN A 113 -7.14 8.10 -15.22
N ASN A 114 -6.88 8.63 -14.02
CA ASN A 114 -7.74 9.58 -13.31
C ASN A 114 -9.13 9.04 -12.95
N ILE A 115 -9.31 7.72 -12.85
CA ILE A 115 -10.56 7.13 -12.37
C ILE A 115 -10.55 7.14 -10.85
N LEU A 116 -11.52 7.81 -10.24
CA LEU A 116 -11.73 7.85 -8.79
C LEU A 116 -12.75 6.80 -8.38
N LEU A 117 -12.34 5.88 -7.50
CA LEU A 117 -13.22 4.89 -6.87
C LEU A 117 -13.51 5.30 -5.43
N LYS A 118 -14.77 5.54 -5.10
CA LYS A 118 -15.24 5.77 -3.73
C LYS A 118 -15.75 4.44 -3.17
N LEU A 119 -15.02 3.87 -2.20
CA LEU A 119 -15.27 2.49 -1.73
C LEU A 119 -16.13 2.47 -0.46
N PRO A 120 -16.96 1.44 -0.26
CA PRO A 120 -17.73 1.26 0.96
C PRO A 120 -16.82 0.87 2.14
N ILE A 121 -17.31 1.06 3.38
CA ILE A 121 -16.58 0.63 4.60
C ILE A 121 -16.54 -0.90 4.72
N LYS A 122 -17.60 -1.58 4.22
CA LYS A 122 -17.73 -3.05 4.27
C LYS A 122 -17.72 -3.63 2.86
N ASN A 123 -17.42 -4.92 2.74
CA ASN A 123 -17.42 -5.65 1.46
C ASN A 123 -16.49 -5.06 0.39
N LEU A 124 -15.32 -4.59 0.82
CA LEU A 124 -14.32 -3.95 -0.05
C LEU A 124 -13.92 -4.81 -1.25
N GLU A 125 -13.72 -6.12 -1.06
CA GLU A 125 -13.32 -7.04 -2.14
C GLU A 125 -14.39 -7.10 -3.24
N GLN A 126 -15.66 -7.20 -2.86
CA GLN A 126 -16.77 -7.20 -3.81
C GLN A 126 -16.88 -5.86 -4.55
N ALA A 127 -16.72 -4.74 -3.84
CA ALA A 127 -16.74 -3.41 -4.45
C ALA A 127 -15.59 -3.23 -5.46
N LEU A 128 -14.38 -3.69 -5.14
CA LEU A 128 -13.23 -3.64 -6.04
C LEU A 128 -13.44 -4.50 -7.29
N ASN A 129 -14.02 -5.70 -7.15
CA ASN A 129 -14.35 -6.56 -8.29
C ASN A 129 -15.43 -5.92 -9.17
N THR A 130 -16.42 -5.27 -8.58
CA THR A 130 -17.44 -4.51 -9.32
C THR A 130 -16.82 -3.35 -10.09
N ALA A 131 -15.97 -2.55 -9.43
CA ALA A 131 -15.24 -1.44 -10.05
C ALA A 131 -14.37 -1.93 -11.22
N SER A 132 -13.62 -3.01 -11.04
CA SER A 132 -12.78 -3.59 -12.10
C SER A 132 -13.60 -3.98 -13.34
N LYS A 133 -14.77 -4.61 -13.15
CA LYS A 133 -15.67 -4.95 -14.27
C LYS A 133 -16.17 -3.71 -15.01
N ILE A 134 -16.48 -2.62 -14.30
CA ILE A 134 -16.93 -1.36 -14.88
C ILE A 134 -15.82 -0.71 -15.69
N ILE A 135 -14.62 -0.58 -15.11
CA ILE A 135 -13.45 0.01 -15.76
C ILE A 135 -13.08 -0.74 -17.05
N ASN A 136 -13.18 -2.06 -17.03
CA ASN A 136 -12.86 -2.90 -18.18
C ASN A 136 -13.97 -2.91 -19.26
N ASN A 137 -15.12 -2.28 -19.02
CA ASN A 137 -16.17 -2.15 -20.00
C ASN A 137 -15.82 -1.05 -21.01
N LYS A 138 -15.78 -1.39 -22.30
CA LYS A 138 -15.45 -0.45 -23.39
C LYS A 138 -16.39 0.76 -23.49
N SER A 139 -17.59 0.67 -22.93
CA SER A 139 -18.59 1.76 -22.93
C SER A 139 -18.47 2.68 -21.70
N PHE A 140 -17.49 2.44 -20.82
CA PHE A 140 -17.30 3.26 -19.64
C PHE A 140 -16.58 4.56 -20.00
N ASN A 141 -17.23 5.71 -19.76
CA ASN A 141 -16.74 7.06 -20.10
C ASN A 141 -16.74 8.01 -18.89
N ASN A 142 -17.05 7.52 -17.69
CA ASN A 142 -17.05 8.33 -16.48
C ASN A 142 -15.68 8.25 -15.78
N ASN A 143 -15.34 9.27 -14.99
CA ASN A 143 -14.11 9.27 -14.21
C ASN A 143 -14.34 9.01 -12.72
N VAL A 144 -15.59 8.93 -12.25
CA VAL A 144 -15.94 8.57 -10.86
C VAL A 144 -16.86 7.36 -10.82
N ILE A 145 -16.47 6.37 -10.02
CA ILE A 145 -17.27 5.20 -9.66
C ILE A 145 -17.50 5.26 -8.16
N ASP A 146 -18.71 5.61 -7.75
CA ASP A 146 -19.08 5.71 -6.34
C ASP A 146 -19.84 4.45 -5.90
N LEU A 147 -19.20 3.66 -5.05
CA LEU A 147 -19.70 2.46 -4.40
C LEU A 147 -19.77 2.64 -2.86
N SER A 148 -19.65 3.89 -2.38
CA SER A 148 -19.58 4.19 -0.94
C SER A 148 -20.86 3.87 -0.18
N VAL A 149 -22.00 3.89 -0.86
CA VAL A 149 -23.31 3.55 -0.31
C VAL A 149 -23.67 2.11 -0.67
N SER A 150 -24.06 1.32 0.34
CA SER A 150 -24.42 -0.08 0.16
C SER A 150 -25.54 -0.26 -0.89
N ASN A 151 -25.35 -1.20 -1.81
CA ASN A 151 -26.26 -1.54 -2.89
C ASN A 151 -26.54 -0.39 -3.88
N GLN A 152 -25.70 0.62 -3.94
CA GLN A 152 -25.80 1.69 -4.93
C GLN A 152 -24.50 1.76 -5.75
N LEU A 153 -24.66 2.03 -7.03
CA LEU A 153 -23.58 2.35 -7.96
C LEU A 153 -23.93 3.67 -8.63
N ILE A 154 -23.09 4.67 -8.45
CA ILE A 154 -23.26 5.98 -9.06
C ILE A 154 -22.06 6.23 -9.96
N LEU A 155 -22.31 6.59 -11.21
CA LEU A 155 -21.28 6.93 -12.20
C LEU A 155 -21.45 8.39 -12.62
N TYR A 156 -20.38 9.16 -12.53
CA TYR A 156 -20.39 10.58 -12.92
C TYR A 156 -18.99 11.08 -13.30
N ASN A 157 -18.91 12.32 -13.74
CA ASN A 157 -17.66 13.01 -14.03
C ASN A 157 -17.52 14.20 -13.07
N GLU A 158 -16.31 14.35 -12.51
CA GLU A 158 -15.88 15.55 -11.76
C GLU A 158 -15.11 16.50 -12.66
#